data_5794213084ba2445a129f241cef7a3e3
#
_entry.id   5794213084ba2445a129f241cef7a3e3
#
_cell.length_a   1.000
_cell.length_b   1.000
_cell.length_c   1.000
_cell.angle_alpha   90.00
_cell.angle_beta   90.00
_cell.angle_gamma   90.00
#
_symmetry.space_group_name_H-M   'P 1'
#
loop_
_entity.id
_entity.type
_entity.pdbx_description
1 polymer ?
#
loop_
_entity_poly.entity_id
_entity_poly.type
_entity_poly.pdbx_seq_one_letter_code
_entity_poly.pdbx_strand_id
1 'polypeptide(L)'
;MPDTREIPAGTLVRRLWSSDRDAVVGLFRDLDPDSRFDRFMGAVSEAAAAAYASHAVSAEGLVFGAFADGILRGIGELRPTGASAEAEIAFTIAPGHRGRGLGAALGARLAEAARNAGTRRLHLRCLPGNRRMRALAQRLGAEFRLGGREVHAVLALSPPTLFSLWREGIDGVFDAAAAASAAWPTVPLV
;
A
#
# COMPACT_ATOMS: atom_id res chain seq x y z
N MET A 1 0.21 14.51 17.34
CA MET A 1 -0.99 13.88 16.76
C MET A 1 -0.86 13.93 15.25
N PRO A 2 -0.93 12.83 14.51
CA PRO A 2 -0.91 12.89 13.05
C PRO A 2 -2.19 13.60 12.59
N ASP A 3 -2.04 14.62 11.77
CA ASP A 3 -3.11 15.34 11.08
C ASP A 3 -3.90 14.33 10.23
N THR A 4 -5.05 13.92 10.74
CA THR A 4 -6.01 13.04 10.07
C THR A 4 -6.76 13.90 9.05
N ARG A 5 -6.13 14.19 7.91
CA ARG A 5 -6.94 14.61 6.77
C ARG A 5 -7.92 13.48 6.51
N GLU A 6 -9.19 13.79 6.67
CA GLU A 6 -10.27 12.84 6.43
C GLU A 6 -10.06 12.16 5.08
N ILE A 7 -10.07 10.84 5.12
CA ILE A 7 -10.13 10.03 3.90
C ILE A 7 -11.39 10.47 3.18
N PRO A 8 -11.37 10.72 1.85
CA PRO A 8 -12.55 11.12 1.12
C PRO A 8 -13.73 10.18 1.42
N ALA A 9 -14.92 10.72 1.62
CA ALA A 9 -16.14 9.92 1.79
C ALA A 9 -16.24 8.90 0.64
N GLY A 10 -16.65 7.67 0.95
CA GLY A 10 -16.71 6.60 -0.04
C GLY A 10 -15.38 5.89 -0.32
N THR A 11 -14.30 6.21 0.42
CA THR A 11 -13.03 5.48 0.32
C THR A 11 -13.05 4.25 1.20
N LEU A 12 -12.79 3.08 0.62
CA LEU A 12 -12.58 1.81 1.32
C LEU A 12 -11.09 1.43 1.25
N VAL A 13 -10.48 1.17 2.40
CA VAL A 13 -9.13 0.59 2.45
C VAL A 13 -9.24 -0.82 3.01
N ARG A 14 -8.87 -1.82 2.21
CA ARG A 14 -8.93 -3.24 2.59
C ARG A 14 -7.74 -4.03 2.10
N ARG A 15 -7.53 -5.21 2.68
CA ARG A 15 -6.57 -6.19 2.17
C ARG A 15 -6.97 -6.64 0.76
N LEU A 16 -5.97 -6.84 -0.10
CA LEU A 16 -6.13 -7.41 -1.43
C LEU A 16 -5.80 -8.90 -1.42
N TRP A 17 -6.53 -9.64 -2.26
CA TRP A 17 -6.41 -11.07 -2.44
C TRP A 17 -6.16 -11.40 -3.91
N SER A 18 -5.91 -12.66 -4.24
CA SER A 18 -5.68 -13.10 -5.62
C SER A 18 -6.83 -12.74 -6.57
N SER A 19 -8.06 -12.63 -6.06
CA SER A 19 -9.23 -12.16 -6.81
C SER A 19 -9.14 -10.69 -7.26
N ASP A 20 -8.30 -9.88 -6.60
CA ASP A 20 -8.11 -8.47 -6.95
C ASP A 20 -7.00 -8.25 -7.99
N ARG A 21 -6.39 -9.31 -8.48
CA ARG A 21 -5.25 -9.26 -9.40
C ARG A 21 -5.48 -8.34 -10.60
N ASP A 22 -6.62 -8.46 -11.25
CA ASP A 22 -6.92 -7.69 -12.46
C ASP A 22 -7.05 -6.20 -12.18
N ALA A 23 -7.62 -5.84 -11.02
CA ALA A 23 -7.68 -4.46 -10.56
C ALA A 23 -6.28 -3.88 -10.29
N VAL A 24 -5.37 -4.68 -9.72
CA VAL A 24 -3.97 -4.27 -9.49
C VAL A 24 -3.24 -4.09 -10.82
N VAL A 25 -3.40 -5.02 -11.76
CA VAL A 25 -2.82 -4.91 -13.12
C VAL A 25 -3.34 -3.66 -13.83
N GLY A 26 -4.64 -3.38 -13.75
CA GLY A 26 -5.25 -2.17 -14.29
C GLY A 26 -4.61 -0.90 -13.72
N LEU A 27 -4.49 -0.82 -12.38
CA LEU A 27 -3.84 0.32 -11.73
C LEU A 27 -2.41 0.57 -12.25
N PHE A 28 -1.62 -0.49 -12.47
CA PHE A 28 -0.23 -0.34 -12.94
C PHE A 28 -0.14 0.00 -14.43
N ARG A 29 -1.08 -0.44 -15.25
CA ARG A 29 -1.19 -0.04 -16.68
C ARG A 29 -1.51 1.45 -16.83
N ASP A 30 -2.34 1.98 -15.94
CA ASP A 30 -2.77 3.39 -15.96
C ASP A 30 -1.69 4.34 -15.40
N LEU A 31 -0.54 3.83 -14.94
CA LEU A 31 0.54 4.69 -14.48
C LEU A 31 1.24 5.38 -15.65
N ASP A 32 1.40 6.70 -15.54
CA ASP A 32 2.27 7.47 -16.42
C ASP A 32 3.76 7.08 -16.25
N PRO A 33 4.63 7.41 -17.22
CA PRO A 33 6.06 7.06 -17.15
C PRO A 33 6.76 7.53 -15.88
N ASP A 34 6.46 8.76 -15.42
CA ASP A 34 7.07 9.32 -14.21
C ASP A 34 6.65 8.57 -12.96
N SER A 35 5.39 8.15 -12.89
CA SER A 35 4.85 7.31 -11.82
C SER A 35 5.51 5.94 -11.77
N ARG A 36 5.75 5.32 -12.92
CA ARG A 36 6.49 4.05 -12.99
C ARG A 36 7.93 4.25 -12.56
N PHE A 37 8.59 5.31 -13.05
CA PHE A 37 9.95 5.63 -12.66
C PHE A 37 10.11 5.83 -11.15
N ASP A 38 9.20 6.60 -10.54
CA ASP A 38 9.17 6.82 -9.10
C ASP A 38 8.93 5.51 -8.31
N ARG A 39 8.01 4.65 -8.81
CA ARG A 39 7.65 3.41 -8.13
C ARG A 39 8.76 2.37 -8.14
N PHE A 40 9.47 2.26 -9.26
CA PHE A 40 10.51 1.26 -9.46
C PHE A 40 11.93 1.82 -9.30
N MET A 41 12.05 3.11 -8.98
CA MET A 41 13.31 3.85 -8.85
C MET A 41 14.19 3.77 -10.10
N GLY A 42 13.54 3.61 -11.27
CA GLY A 42 14.20 3.46 -12.55
C GLY A 42 13.21 3.33 -13.70
N ALA A 43 13.74 3.32 -14.93
CA ALA A 43 12.94 3.16 -16.13
C ALA A 43 12.38 1.74 -16.23
N VAL A 44 11.06 1.61 -16.22
CA VAL A 44 10.34 0.33 -16.36
C VAL A 44 9.25 0.51 -17.42
N SER A 45 9.18 -0.44 -18.36
CA SER A 45 8.13 -0.46 -19.39
C SER A 45 6.76 -0.74 -18.76
N GLU A 46 5.69 -0.34 -19.46
CA GLU A 46 4.32 -0.65 -19.05
C GLU A 46 4.12 -2.17 -18.91
N ALA A 47 4.61 -2.96 -19.87
CA ALA A 47 4.51 -4.42 -19.85
C ALA A 47 5.22 -5.02 -18.60
N ALA A 48 6.41 -4.53 -18.26
CA ALA A 48 7.13 -5.01 -17.08
C ALA A 48 6.43 -4.59 -15.77
N ALA A 49 5.85 -3.39 -15.70
CA ALA A 49 5.05 -2.95 -14.58
C ALA A 49 3.77 -3.77 -14.41
N ALA A 50 3.07 -4.09 -15.51
CA ALA A 50 1.91 -4.97 -15.50
C ALA A 50 2.27 -6.43 -15.11
N ALA A 51 3.40 -6.94 -15.58
CA ALA A 51 3.91 -8.25 -15.17
C ALA A 51 4.22 -8.31 -13.67
N TYR A 52 4.87 -7.28 -13.12
CA TYR A 52 5.06 -7.13 -11.66
C TYR A 52 3.71 -7.17 -10.92
N ALA A 53 2.75 -6.34 -11.37
CA ALA A 53 1.44 -6.22 -10.76
C ALA A 53 0.67 -7.55 -10.74
N SER A 54 0.82 -8.37 -11.77
CA SER A 54 0.16 -9.67 -11.87
C SER A 54 0.56 -10.66 -10.78
N HIS A 55 1.70 -10.47 -10.14
CA HIS A 55 2.22 -11.30 -9.05
C HIS A 55 2.16 -10.60 -7.68
N ALA A 56 1.87 -9.30 -7.64
CA ALA A 56 1.97 -8.50 -6.43
C ALA A 56 1.11 -9.03 -5.27
N VAL A 57 -0.12 -9.49 -5.54
CA VAL A 57 -1.05 -10.01 -4.51
C VAL A 57 -0.77 -11.46 -4.12
N SER A 58 -0.02 -12.22 -4.92
CA SER A 58 0.36 -13.61 -4.63
C SER A 58 1.79 -13.75 -4.10
N ALA A 59 2.58 -12.68 -4.15
CA ALA A 59 3.93 -12.67 -3.59
C ALA A 59 3.90 -12.68 -2.06
N GLU A 60 5.01 -13.09 -1.45
CA GLU A 60 5.15 -13.06 0.01
C GLU A 60 4.93 -11.64 0.57
N GLY A 61 4.18 -11.55 1.67
CA GLY A 61 3.83 -10.30 2.33
C GLY A 61 2.34 -9.97 2.25
N LEU A 62 2.03 -8.69 2.41
CA LEU A 62 0.66 -8.18 2.41
C LEU A 62 0.50 -7.05 1.40
N VAL A 63 -0.68 -6.96 0.80
CA VAL A 63 -1.07 -5.84 -0.04
C VAL A 63 -2.42 -5.30 0.42
N PHE A 64 -2.49 -3.99 0.65
CA PHE A 64 -3.74 -3.28 0.89
C PHE A 64 -4.08 -2.40 -0.29
N GLY A 65 -5.36 -2.32 -0.64
CA GLY A 65 -5.89 -1.47 -1.68
C GLY A 65 -6.73 -0.34 -1.11
N ALA A 66 -6.64 0.83 -1.72
CA ALA A 66 -7.53 1.95 -1.47
C ALA A 66 -8.47 2.11 -2.67
N PHE A 67 -9.75 1.94 -2.43
CA PHE A 67 -10.82 2.05 -3.42
C PHE A 67 -11.56 3.38 -3.24
N ALA A 68 -11.80 4.10 -4.32
CA ALA A 68 -12.70 5.24 -4.36
C ALA A 68 -13.74 4.97 -5.44
N ASP A 69 -15.00 5.13 -5.10
CA ASP A 69 -16.14 4.83 -5.98
C ASP A 69 -16.09 3.39 -6.55
N GLY A 70 -15.69 2.43 -5.73
CA GLY A 70 -15.55 1.02 -6.10
C GLY A 70 -14.34 0.69 -6.98
N ILE A 71 -13.52 1.66 -7.39
CA ILE A 71 -12.36 1.47 -8.26
C ILE A 71 -11.08 1.55 -7.44
N LEU A 72 -10.15 0.61 -7.65
CA LEU A 72 -8.83 0.61 -7.02
C LEU A 72 -8.02 1.82 -7.49
N ARG A 73 -7.67 2.71 -6.55
CA ARG A 73 -6.93 3.96 -6.81
C ARG A 73 -5.55 4.01 -6.20
N GLY A 74 -5.22 3.02 -5.40
CA GLY A 74 -3.88 2.90 -4.85
C GLY A 74 -3.68 1.59 -4.14
N ILE A 75 -2.42 1.18 -4.03
CA ILE A 75 -2.00 0.05 -3.22
C ILE A 75 -0.85 0.44 -2.31
N GLY A 76 -0.78 -0.26 -1.17
CA GLY A 76 0.37 -0.30 -0.31
C GLY A 76 0.83 -1.75 -0.13
N GLU A 77 2.10 -1.99 -0.24
CA GLU A 77 2.71 -3.31 -0.17
C GLU A 77 3.62 -3.41 1.06
N LEU A 78 3.55 -4.51 1.77
CA LEU A 78 4.43 -4.88 2.87
C LEU A 78 5.20 -6.13 2.46
N ARG A 79 6.51 -6.05 2.37
CA ARG A 79 7.37 -7.17 1.95
C ARG A 79 8.41 -7.48 3.04
N PRO A 80 8.60 -8.75 3.42
CA PRO A 80 9.69 -9.12 4.31
C PRO A 80 11.04 -8.82 3.65
N THR A 81 12.03 -8.38 4.45
CA THR A 81 13.39 -8.10 3.97
C THR A 81 14.34 -9.28 4.14
N GLY A 82 13.88 -10.36 4.75
CA GLY A 82 14.72 -11.48 5.20
C GLY A 82 15.42 -11.24 6.54
N ALA A 83 15.50 -9.99 7.01
CA ALA A 83 15.97 -9.69 8.36
C ALA A 83 14.84 -9.84 9.37
N SER A 84 15.17 -10.38 10.56
CA SER A 84 14.19 -10.58 11.63
C SER A 84 13.55 -9.27 12.06
N ALA A 85 12.23 -9.24 12.16
CA ALA A 85 11.42 -8.11 12.58
C ALA A 85 11.59 -6.84 11.73
N GLU A 86 11.98 -6.98 10.46
CA GLU A 86 12.08 -5.88 9.49
C GLU A 86 11.27 -6.19 8.23
N ALA A 87 10.64 -5.17 7.67
CA ALA A 87 9.93 -5.26 6.41
C ALA A 87 10.06 -3.97 5.60
N GLU A 88 9.87 -4.06 4.30
CA GLU A 88 9.83 -2.91 3.39
C GLU A 88 8.39 -2.59 3.01
N ILE A 89 8.08 -1.29 2.93
CA ILE A 89 6.80 -0.82 2.43
C ILE A 89 6.97 -0.01 1.14
N ALA A 90 6.05 -0.21 0.21
CA ALA A 90 5.99 0.51 -1.05
C ALA A 90 4.57 0.95 -1.35
N PHE A 91 4.42 2.05 -2.09
CA PHE A 91 3.12 2.62 -2.42
C PHE A 91 3.01 2.92 -3.91
N THR A 92 1.81 2.69 -4.43
CA THR A 92 1.41 3.13 -5.78
C THR A 92 0.05 3.80 -5.67
N ILE A 93 -0.05 5.09 -6.03
CA ILE A 93 -1.31 5.83 -6.04
C ILE A 93 -1.53 6.38 -7.44
N ALA A 94 -2.73 6.14 -8.00
CA ALA A 94 -3.15 6.67 -9.28
C ALA A 94 -2.95 8.20 -9.32
N PRO A 95 -2.39 8.77 -10.40
CA PRO A 95 -2.00 10.19 -10.48
C PRO A 95 -3.11 11.16 -10.06
N GLY A 96 -4.33 10.96 -10.54
CA GLY A 96 -5.49 11.81 -10.22
C GLY A 96 -6.02 11.70 -8.79
N HIS A 97 -5.51 10.76 -7.99
CA HIS A 97 -5.96 10.50 -6.61
C HIS A 97 -4.89 10.79 -5.56
N ARG A 98 -3.76 11.37 -5.97
CA ARG A 98 -2.68 11.78 -5.06
C ARG A 98 -3.06 13.02 -4.25
N GLY A 99 -2.43 13.18 -3.07
CA GLY A 99 -2.71 14.31 -2.19
C GLY A 99 -4.05 14.25 -1.45
N ARG A 100 -4.83 13.18 -1.63
CA ARG A 100 -6.17 12.98 -1.02
C ARG A 100 -6.15 12.06 0.22
N GLY A 101 -5.01 11.84 0.84
CA GLY A 101 -4.90 11.03 2.05
C GLY A 101 -4.76 9.51 1.84
N LEU A 102 -4.98 8.97 0.62
CA LEU A 102 -4.95 7.52 0.35
C LEU A 102 -3.65 6.86 0.79
N GLY A 103 -2.49 7.50 0.50
CA GLY A 103 -1.19 6.96 0.91
C GLY A 103 -1.04 6.89 2.43
N ALA A 104 -1.55 7.88 3.17
CA ALA A 104 -1.50 7.87 4.62
C ALA A 104 -2.40 6.79 5.22
N ALA A 105 -3.60 6.59 4.66
CA ALA A 105 -4.52 5.53 5.06
C ALA A 105 -3.93 4.13 4.82
N LEU A 106 -3.35 3.90 3.64
CA LEU A 106 -2.63 2.66 3.33
C LEU A 106 -1.44 2.45 4.26
N GLY A 107 -0.66 3.51 4.53
CA GLY A 107 0.49 3.46 5.44
C GLY A 107 0.09 3.09 6.87
N ALA A 108 -1.02 3.63 7.37
CA ALA A 108 -1.55 3.30 8.69
C ALA A 108 -1.95 1.81 8.78
N ARG A 109 -2.63 1.28 7.75
CA ARG A 109 -3.01 -0.15 7.69
C ARG A 109 -1.79 -1.07 7.60
N LEU A 110 -0.80 -0.70 6.76
CA LEU A 110 0.44 -1.46 6.65
C LEU A 110 1.24 -1.46 7.96
N ALA A 111 1.36 -0.31 8.63
CA ALA A 111 2.06 -0.21 9.90
C ALA A 111 1.37 -1.02 11.01
N GLU A 112 0.04 -1.06 11.02
CA GLU A 112 -0.73 -1.89 11.95
C GLU A 112 -0.52 -3.37 11.69
N ALA A 113 -0.71 -3.83 10.46
CA ALA A 113 -0.49 -5.22 10.05
C ALA A 113 0.96 -5.68 10.31
N ALA A 114 1.94 -4.84 9.97
CA ALA A 114 3.34 -5.12 10.23
C ALA A 114 3.64 -5.27 11.72
N ARG A 115 3.11 -4.36 12.55
CA ARG A 115 3.26 -4.42 14.01
C ARG A 115 2.69 -5.71 14.58
N ASN A 116 1.49 -6.10 14.14
CA ASN A 116 0.82 -7.31 14.59
C ASN A 116 1.52 -8.59 14.12
N ALA A 117 2.22 -8.53 12.98
CA ALA A 117 3.12 -9.59 12.51
C ALA A 117 4.49 -9.60 13.22
N GLY A 118 4.71 -8.76 14.23
CA GLY A 118 5.95 -8.71 15.00
C GLY A 118 7.06 -7.86 14.39
N THR A 119 6.80 -7.15 13.29
CA THR A 119 7.75 -6.21 12.69
C THR A 119 8.04 -5.05 13.65
N ARG A 120 9.30 -4.66 13.75
CA ARG A 120 9.78 -3.55 14.58
C ARG A 120 10.24 -2.36 13.77
N ARG A 121 10.69 -2.59 12.55
CA ARG A 121 11.17 -1.54 11.65
C ARG A 121 10.58 -1.72 10.26
N LEU A 122 9.96 -0.64 9.76
CA LEU A 122 9.51 -0.55 8.36
C LEU A 122 10.47 0.34 7.59
N HIS A 123 10.96 -0.19 6.50
CA HIS A 123 11.84 0.50 5.57
C HIS A 123 11.05 1.03 4.40
N LEU A 124 11.35 2.24 3.99
CA LEU A 124 10.79 2.90 2.82
C LEU A 124 11.93 3.52 2.04
N ARG A 125 12.03 3.17 0.75
CA ARG A 125 13.03 3.73 -0.15
C ARG A 125 12.37 4.54 -1.25
N CYS A 126 12.97 5.65 -1.62
CA CYS A 126 12.51 6.45 -2.75
C CYS A 126 13.65 7.28 -3.35
N LEU A 127 13.41 7.76 -4.55
CA LEU A 127 14.32 8.72 -5.19
C LEU A 127 14.33 10.07 -4.44
N PRO A 128 15.44 10.79 -4.39
CA PRO A 128 15.53 12.10 -3.74
C PRO A 128 14.52 13.13 -4.28
N GLY A 129 14.18 13.04 -5.57
CA GLY A 129 13.20 13.89 -6.25
C GLY A 129 11.74 13.55 -5.91
N ASN A 130 11.46 12.37 -5.37
CA ASN A 130 10.09 11.95 -5.04
C ASN A 130 9.60 12.64 -3.76
N ARG A 131 9.24 13.93 -3.89
CA ARG A 131 8.77 14.77 -2.77
C ARG A 131 7.52 14.19 -2.11
N ARG A 132 6.64 13.54 -2.89
CA ARG A 132 5.38 12.97 -2.38
C ARG A 132 5.64 11.80 -1.43
N MET A 133 6.55 10.90 -1.80
CA MET A 133 6.93 9.76 -0.97
C MET A 133 7.64 10.22 0.30
N ARG A 134 8.52 11.23 0.19
CA ARG A 134 9.19 11.82 1.35
C ARG A 134 8.18 12.46 2.32
N ALA A 135 7.22 13.21 1.81
CA ALA A 135 6.15 13.79 2.63
C ALA A 135 5.28 12.72 3.30
N LEU A 136 4.98 11.62 2.60
CA LEU A 136 4.27 10.48 3.17
C LEU A 136 5.07 9.83 4.29
N ALA A 137 6.35 9.52 4.08
CA ALA A 137 7.24 8.94 5.09
C ALA A 137 7.34 9.81 6.34
N GLN A 138 7.51 11.13 6.15
CA GLN A 138 7.53 12.09 7.25
C GLN A 138 6.20 12.11 8.03
N ARG A 139 5.07 12.04 7.32
CA ARG A 139 3.74 12.00 7.93
C ARG A 139 3.51 10.72 8.73
N LEU A 140 4.08 9.61 8.30
CA LEU A 140 4.06 8.33 9.04
C LEU A 140 5.00 8.34 10.25
N GLY A 141 5.83 9.37 10.43
CA GLY A 141 6.78 9.48 11.53
C GLY A 141 8.11 8.76 11.27
N ALA A 142 8.44 8.52 10.00
CA ALA A 142 9.69 7.86 9.67
C ALA A 142 10.89 8.80 9.79
N GLU A 143 12.01 8.29 10.28
CA GLU A 143 13.30 8.97 10.32
C GLU A 143 14.04 8.77 8.99
N PHE A 144 14.61 9.86 8.46
CA PHE A 144 15.32 9.82 7.20
C PHE A 144 16.81 9.57 7.40
N ARG A 145 17.35 8.67 6.56
CA ARG A 145 18.78 8.46 6.39
C ARG A 145 19.13 8.80 4.96
N LEU A 146 19.93 9.82 4.78
CA LEU A 146 20.47 10.18 3.46
C LEU A 146 21.61 9.23 3.13
N GLY A 147 21.50 8.52 2.02
CA GLY A 147 22.51 7.56 1.58
C GLY A 147 22.57 7.48 0.06
N GLY A 148 23.49 8.22 -0.57
CA GLY A 148 23.80 8.07 -1.98
C GLY A 148 22.65 8.46 -2.93
N ARG A 149 22.26 7.54 -3.81
CA ARG A 149 21.28 7.78 -4.88
C ARG A 149 19.81 7.66 -4.42
N GLU A 150 19.58 7.19 -3.20
CA GLU A 150 18.25 6.94 -2.66
C GLU A 150 18.06 7.63 -1.30
N VAL A 151 16.83 7.95 -0.99
CA VAL A 151 16.42 8.35 0.35
C VAL A 151 15.85 7.11 1.03
N HIS A 152 16.43 6.76 2.15
CA HIS A 152 15.97 5.68 3.00
C HIS A 152 15.29 6.26 4.22
N ALA A 153 14.05 5.89 4.46
CA ALA A 153 13.30 6.26 5.64
C ALA A 153 12.98 5.01 6.47
N VAL A 154 13.07 5.11 7.79
CA VAL A 154 12.79 4.01 8.72
C VAL A 154 11.73 4.45 9.70
N LEU A 155 10.65 3.70 9.77
CA LEU A 155 9.59 3.86 10.76
C LEU A 155 9.73 2.79 11.84
N ALA A 156 10.00 3.22 13.08
CA ALA A 156 10.00 2.34 14.24
C ALA A 156 8.56 2.03 14.67
N LEU A 157 8.26 0.76 14.89
CA LEU A 157 6.95 0.30 15.33
C LEU A 157 6.98 -0.12 16.81
N SER A 158 6.00 0.36 17.57
CA SER A 158 5.75 -0.12 18.93
C SER A 158 5.28 -1.58 18.92
N PRO A 159 5.46 -2.34 20.02
CA PRO A 159 4.89 -3.68 20.15
C PRO A 159 3.38 -3.72 19.86
N PRO A 160 2.86 -4.87 19.37
CA PRO A 160 1.42 -5.05 19.22
C PRO A 160 0.73 -4.99 20.58
N THR A 161 -0.51 -4.53 20.60
CA THR A 161 -1.38 -4.57 21.77
C THR A 161 -2.47 -5.61 21.55
N LEU A 162 -3.06 -6.15 22.62
CA LEU A 162 -4.18 -7.08 22.51
C LEU A 162 -5.34 -6.48 21.70
N PHE A 163 -5.58 -5.19 21.85
CA PHE A 163 -6.62 -4.48 21.10
C PHE A 163 -6.31 -4.41 19.61
N SER A 164 -5.04 -4.16 19.23
CA SER A 164 -4.65 -4.12 17.81
C SER A 164 -4.78 -5.49 17.14
N LEU A 165 -4.45 -6.56 17.85
CA LEU A 165 -4.58 -7.94 17.36
C LEU A 165 -6.06 -8.33 17.17
N TRP A 166 -6.92 -7.97 18.12
CA TRP A 166 -8.36 -8.23 18.03
C TRP A 166 -9.00 -7.46 16.86
N ARG A 167 -8.64 -6.18 16.68
CA ARG A 167 -9.13 -5.36 15.57
C ARG A 167 -8.73 -5.92 14.21
N GLU A 168 -7.48 -6.37 14.05
CA GLU A 168 -7.02 -6.97 12.80
C GLU A 168 -7.78 -8.26 12.46
N GLY A 169 -8.10 -9.08 13.45
CA GLY A 169 -8.92 -10.27 13.25
C GLY A 169 -10.30 -9.94 12.69
N ILE A 170 -10.96 -8.91 13.22
CA ILE A 170 -12.25 -8.43 12.71
C ILE A 170 -12.12 -7.83 11.31
N ASP A 171 -11.15 -6.93 11.12
CA ASP A 171 -10.91 -6.28 9.82
C ASP A 171 -10.61 -7.33 8.74
N GLY A 172 -9.85 -8.39 9.05
CA GLY A 172 -9.55 -9.48 8.12
C GLY A 172 -10.81 -10.23 7.64
N VAL A 173 -11.80 -10.43 8.52
CA VAL A 173 -13.09 -11.05 8.15
C VAL A 173 -13.88 -10.13 7.22
N PHE A 174 -13.95 -8.83 7.53
CA PHE A 174 -14.63 -7.86 6.67
C PHE A 174 -13.93 -7.68 5.32
N ASP A 175 -12.59 -7.64 5.30
CA ASP A 175 -11.79 -7.55 4.07
C ASP A 175 -12.04 -8.76 3.14
N ALA A 176 -12.09 -9.97 3.70
CA ALA A 176 -12.38 -11.19 2.94
C ALA A 176 -13.81 -11.20 2.41
N ALA A 177 -14.79 -10.77 3.20
CA ALA A 177 -16.19 -10.67 2.77
C ALA A 177 -16.37 -9.62 1.66
N ALA A 178 -15.70 -8.46 1.77
CA ALA A 178 -15.73 -7.42 0.76
C ALA A 178 -15.08 -7.88 -0.56
N ALA A 179 -13.97 -8.63 -0.49
CA ALA A 179 -13.35 -9.20 -1.68
C ALA A 179 -14.24 -10.26 -2.35
N ALA A 180 -14.90 -11.11 -1.57
CA ALA A 180 -15.82 -12.11 -2.08
C ALA A 180 -17.05 -11.48 -2.76
N SER A 181 -17.60 -10.40 -2.19
CA SER A 181 -18.73 -9.68 -2.79
C SER A 181 -18.37 -8.96 -4.09
N ALA A 182 -17.15 -8.43 -4.19
CA ALA A 182 -16.66 -7.79 -5.41
C ALA A 182 -16.40 -8.79 -6.55
N ALA A 183 -16.09 -10.05 -6.21
CA ALA A 183 -15.87 -11.12 -7.19
C ALA A 183 -17.18 -11.76 -7.70
N TRP A 184 -18.34 -11.42 -7.08
CA TRP A 184 -19.63 -11.97 -7.52
C TRP A 184 -20.07 -11.26 -8.81
N PRO A 185 -20.31 -11.99 -9.92
CA PRO A 185 -20.79 -11.39 -11.16
C PRO A 185 -22.17 -10.79 -10.91
N THR A 186 -22.33 -9.48 -11.17
CA THR A 186 -23.64 -8.86 -11.28
C THR A 186 -24.35 -9.46 -12.50
N VAL A 187 -25.21 -10.44 -12.26
CA VAL A 187 -26.09 -10.95 -13.32
C VAL A 187 -27.08 -9.82 -13.63
N PRO A 188 -27.10 -9.27 -14.85
CA PRO A 188 -28.11 -8.30 -15.21
C PRO A 188 -29.46 -9.00 -15.15
N LEU A 189 -30.38 -8.46 -14.36
CA LEU A 189 -31.79 -8.85 -14.43
C LEU A 189 -32.31 -8.44 -15.81
N VAL A 190 -32.56 -9.44 -16.64
CA VAL A 190 -33.28 -9.29 -17.93
C VAL A 190 -34.77 -9.16 -17.67
#